data_f96cdee58b8cef171a8e398e008d78f0
#
_entry.id   f96cdee58b8cef171a8e398e008d78f0
#
_cell.length_a   1.000
_cell.length_b   1.000
_cell.length_c   1.000
_cell.angle_alpha   90.00
_cell.angle_beta   90.00
_cell.angle_gamma   90.00
#
_symmetry.space_group_name_H-M   'P 1'
#
loop_
_entity.id
_entity.type
_entity.pdbx_description
1 polymer ?
#
loop_
_entity_poly.entity_id
_entity_poly.type
_entity_poly.pdbx_seq_one_letter_code
_entity_poly.pdbx_strand_id
1 'polypeptide(L)'
;MKVNITRANMTHDEESGYVGIVLFEVEGHKQPYEVTIQSNNGRNNWSYAINFGAQSGSEEEIQTVDERLEEDDAFFEQFVIAAKAGMA
;
A
#
# COMPACT_ATOMS: atom_id res chain seq x y z
N MET A 1 -14.09 -2.57 4.77
CA MET A 1 -12.88 -3.44 4.82
C MET A 1 -11.99 -2.97 5.95
N LYS A 2 -11.68 -3.84 6.86
CA LYS A 2 -10.88 -3.50 8.03
C LYS A 2 -9.42 -3.90 7.82
N VAL A 3 -8.54 -2.93 7.91
CA VAL A 3 -7.12 -3.08 7.61
C VAL A 3 -6.28 -2.86 8.87
N ASN A 4 -5.28 -3.72 9.06
CA ASN A 4 -4.29 -3.56 10.10
C ASN A 4 -2.91 -3.40 9.45
N ILE A 5 -2.36 -2.19 9.51
CA ILE A 5 -1.04 -1.90 8.95
C ILE A 5 0.01 -2.38 9.95
N THR A 6 0.87 -3.29 9.53
CA THR A 6 1.88 -3.89 10.39
C THR A 6 3.25 -3.23 10.23
N ARG A 7 3.52 -2.65 9.06
CA ARG A 7 4.79 -1.97 8.80
C ARG A 7 4.60 -0.98 7.66
N ALA A 8 5.24 0.17 7.78
CA ALA A 8 5.18 1.18 6.72
C ALA A 8 6.47 1.99 6.71
N ASN A 9 7.01 2.25 5.53
CA ASN A 9 8.14 3.15 5.37
C ASN A 9 8.05 3.86 4.02
N MET A 10 8.86 4.91 3.88
CA MET A 10 8.98 5.65 2.65
C MET A 10 10.39 6.17 2.51
N THR A 11 10.93 6.11 1.29
CA THR A 11 12.23 6.65 0.95
C THR A 11 12.06 7.70 -0.14
N HIS A 12 13.02 8.59 -0.23
CA HIS A 12 13.08 9.61 -1.28
C HIS A 12 14.40 9.54 -2.01
N ASP A 13 14.35 9.60 -3.33
CA ASP A 13 15.50 9.57 -4.21
C ASP A 13 15.23 10.54 -5.35
N GLU A 14 16.24 11.31 -5.78
CA GLU A 14 16.06 12.29 -6.84
C GLU A 14 15.59 11.68 -8.16
N GLU A 15 16.03 10.47 -8.46
CA GLU A 15 15.66 9.78 -9.69
C GLU A 15 14.30 9.09 -9.60
N SER A 16 14.03 8.43 -8.48
CA SER A 16 12.83 7.60 -8.30
C SER A 16 11.68 8.34 -7.64
N GLY A 17 11.95 9.51 -7.05
CA GLY A 17 10.95 10.24 -6.28
C GLY A 17 10.69 9.60 -4.93
N TYR A 18 9.44 9.59 -4.50
CA TYR A 18 9.03 9.01 -3.23
C TYR A 18 8.52 7.60 -3.48
N VAL A 19 9.09 6.63 -2.76
CA VAL A 19 8.66 5.23 -2.84
C VAL A 19 8.33 4.75 -1.44
N GLY A 20 7.09 4.31 -1.24
CA GLY A 20 6.64 3.79 0.04
C GLY A 20 6.29 2.32 -0.07
N ILE A 21 6.52 1.58 1.02
CA ILE A 21 6.14 0.18 1.12
C ILE A 21 5.33 0.01 2.40
N VAL A 22 4.15 -0.56 2.28
CA VAL A 22 3.26 -0.78 3.42
C VAL A 22 2.86 -2.24 3.47
N LEU A 23 3.14 -2.89 4.59
CA LEU A 23 2.69 -4.25 4.87
C LEU A 23 1.43 -4.17 5.72
N PHE A 24 0.42 -4.92 5.35
CA PHE A 24 -0.85 -4.87 6.05
C PHE A 24 -1.63 -6.17 5.94
N GLU A 25 -2.56 -6.33 6.87
CA GLU A 25 -3.49 -7.45 6.90
C GLU A 25 -4.90 -6.92 6.73
N VAL A 26 -5.77 -7.73 6.13
CA VAL A 26 -7.19 -7.43 5.99
C VAL A 26 -7.97 -8.46 6.78
N GLU A 27 -8.85 -8.00 7.65
CA GLU A 27 -9.67 -8.89 8.47
C GLU A 27 -10.47 -9.84 7.59
N GLY A 28 -10.37 -11.14 7.87
CA GLY A 28 -11.04 -12.19 7.11
C GLY A 28 -10.29 -12.70 5.90
N HIS A 29 -9.16 -12.07 5.54
CA HIS A 29 -8.35 -12.53 4.42
C HIS A 29 -7.26 -13.50 4.91
N LYS A 30 -6.88 -14.42 4.02
CA LYS A 30 -5.98 -15.54 4.38
C LYS A 30 -4.53 -15.12 4.54
N GLN A 31 -4.07 -14.15 3.75
CA GLN A 31 -2.65 -13.78 3.72
C GLN A 31 -2.49 -12.27 3.81
N PRO A 32 -1.35 -11.82 4.38
CA PRO A 32 -1.04 -10.39 4.41
C PRO A 32 -0.64 -9.89 3.02
N TYR A 33 -0.65 -8.57 2.89
CA TYR A 33 -0.36 -7.89 1.62
C TYR A 33 0.77 -6.90 1.77
N GLU A 34 1.38 -6.59 0.63
CA GLU A 34 2.36 -5.53 0.51
C GLU A 34 1.90 -4.60 -0.61
N VAL A 35 1.75 -3.32 -0.30
CA VAL A 35 1.48 -2.31 -1.32
C VAL A 35 2.70 -1.42 -1.44
N THR A 36 3.14 -1.21 -2.69
CA THR A 36 4.21 -0.28 -3.01
C THR A 36 3.58 0.93 -3.68
N ILE A 37 3.86 2.12 -3.17
CA ILE A 37 3.34 3.36 -3.73
C ILE A 37 4.49 4.24 -4.18
N GLN A 38 4.26 5.03 -5.23
CA GLN A 38 5.29 5.90 -5.78
C GLN A 38 4.69 7.21 -6.27
N SER A 39 5.41 8.30 -6.03
CA SER A 39 5.06 9.62 -6.56
C SER A 39 6.34 10.41 -6.77
N ASN A 40 6.40 11.18 -7.85
CA ASN A 40 7.56 12.02 -8.12
C ASN A 40 7.70 13.17 -7.12
N ASN A 41 6.59 13.74 -6.68
CA ASN A 41 6.61 14.91 -5.79
C ASN A 41 6.17 14.61 -4.35
N GLY A 42 5.72 13.39 -4.07
CA GLY A 42 5.27 13.01 -2.73
C GLY A 42 3.95 13.64 -2.28
N ARG A 43 3.25 14.33 -3.16
CA ARG A 43 2.01 15.04 -2.84
C ARG A 43 0.80 14.52 -3.60
N ASN A 44 0.98 14.20 -4.88
CA ASN A 44 -0.09 13.70 -5.72
C ASN A 44 0.47 12.81 -6.82
N ASN A 45 -0.39 12.33 -7.71
CA ASN A 45 -0.01 11.45 -8.81
C ASN A 45 0.66 10.17 -8.31
N TRP A 46 0.04 9.54 -7.31
CA TRP A 46 0.51 8.29 -6.77
C TRP A 46 0.15 7.12 -7.68
N SER A 47 1.14 6.27 -7.95
CA SER A 47 0.91 4.96 -8.55
C SER A 47 1.12 3.91 -7.48
N TYR A 48 0.59 2.70 -7.71
CA TYR A 48 0.72 1.63 -6.74
C TYR A 48 0.80 0.27 -7.42
N ALA A 49 1.34 -0.69 -6.68
CA ALA A 49 1.29 -2.09 -7.02
C ALA A 49 1.01 -2.87 -5.74
N ILE A 50 0.17 -3.89 -5.81
CA ILE A 50 -0.14 -4.73 -4.66
C ILE A 50 0.32 -6.15 -4.92
N ASN A 51 0.91 -6.77 -3.89
CA ASN A 51 1.38 -8.15 -3.93
C ASN A 51 1.05 -8.83 -2.60
N PHE A 52 1.16 -10.15 -2.58
CA PHE A 52 1.13 -10.87 -1.30
C PHE A 52 2.42 -10.56 -0.54
N GLY A 53 2.29 -10.28 0.76
CA GLY A 53 3.43 -9.84 1.56
C GLY A 53 4.33 -10.96 2.07
N ALA A 54 3.83 -12.19 2.10
CA ALA A 54 4.59 -13.33 2.59
C ALA A 54 4.54 -14.49 1.61
N GLN A 55 3.38 -15.11 1.45
CA GLN A 55 3.20 -16.20 0.51
C GLN A 55 1.90 -16.02 -0.25
N SER A 56 1.75 -16.69 -1.36
CA SER A 56 0.55 -16.60 -2.20
C SER A 56 -0.71 -16.96 -1.43
N GLY A 57 -1.76 -16.20 -1.63
CA GLY A 57 -3.06 -16.42 -1.03
C GLY A 57 -4.15 -16.47 -2.08
N SER A 58 -5.32 -15.96 -1.74
CA SER A 58 -6.47 -15.97 -2.63
C SER A 58 -6.40 -14.85 -3.67
N GLU A 59 -6.47 -15.21 -4.94
CA GLU A 59 -6.51 -14.25 -6.03
C GLU A 59 -7.77 -13.39 -5.96
N GLU A 60 -8.88 -13.95 -5.51
CA GLU A 60 -10.12 -13.19 -5.34
C GLU A 60 -9.98 -12.14 -4.25
N GLU A 61 -9.31 -12.50 -3.16
CA GLU A 61 -9.11 -11.58 -2.05
C GLU A 61 -8.20 -10.43 -2.43
N ILE A 62 -7.07 -10.71 -3.08
CA ILE A 62 -6.15 -9.65 -3.48
C ILE A 62 -6.79 -8.73 -4.53
N GLN A 63 -7.59 -9.29 -5.42
CA GLN A 63 -8.29 -8.48 -6.42
C GLN A 63 -9.29 -7.53 -5.75
N THR A 64 -9.97 -7.97 -4.71
CA THR A 64 -10.89 -7.12 -3.95
C THR A 64 -10.17 -5.93 -3.33
N VAL A 65 -8.97 -6.17 -2.77
CA VAL A 65 -8.16 -5.10 -2.20
C VAL A 65 -7.69 -4.12 -3.29
N ASP A 66 -7.24 -4.66 -4.42
CA ASP A 66 -6.78 -3.86 -5.56
C ASP A 66 -7.88 -2.94 -6.06
N GLU A 67 -9.09 -3.46 -6.23
CA GLU A 67 -10.23 -2.66 -6.66
C GLU A 67 -10.54 -1.55 -5.66
N ARG A 68 -10.43 -1.85 -4.36
CA ARG A 68 -10.69 -0.86 -3.32
C ARG A 68 -9.62 0.25 -3.34
N LEU A 69 -8.36 -0.11 -3.56
CA LEU A 69 -7.28 0.87 -3.69
C LEU A 69 -7.51 1.81 -4.88
N GLU A 70 -8.04 1.27 -5.96
CA GLU A 70 -8.29 2.04 -7.18
C GLU A 70 -9.53 2.93 -7.07
N GLU A 71 -10.60 2.44 -6.45
CA GLU A 71 -11.90 3.10 -6.46
C GLU A 71 -12.18 4.00 -5.26
N ASP A 72 -11.51 3.76 -4.13
CA ASP A 72 -11.79 4.46 -2.88
C ASP A 72 -10.56 5.29 -2.47
N ASP A 73 -10.61 6.58 -2.72
CA ASP A 73 -9.50 7.49 -2.44
C ASP A 73 -9.15 7.53 -0.95
N ALA A 74 -10.15 7.47 -0.07
CA ALA A 74 -9.91 7.48 1.37
C ALA A 74 -9.21 6.20 1.81
N PHE A 75 -9.56 5.09 1.20
CA PHE A 75 -8.88 3.82 1.48
C PHE A 75 -7.42 3.87 1.06
N PHE A 76 -7.15 4.38 -0.14
CA PHE A 76 -5.79 4.54 -0.64
C PHE A 76 -4.97 5.49 0.22
N GLU A 77 -5.57 6.62 0.61
CA GLU A 77 -4.89 7.67 1.36
C GLU A 77 -4.33 7.19 2.69
N GLN A 78 -4.97 6.23 3.35
CA GLN A 78 -4.46 5.71 4.62
C GLN A 78 -3.06 5.10 4.47
N PHE A 79 -2.80 4.48 3.31
CA PHE A 79 -1.49 3.89 3.04
C PHE A 79 -0.43 4.96 2.77
N VAL A 80 -0.81 6.03 2.06
CA VAL A 80 0.08 7.16 1.82
C VAL A 80 0.47 7.81 3.15
N ILE A 81 -0.51 8.06 4.01
CA ILE A 81 -0.28 8.66 5.32
C ILE A 81 0.63 7.77 6.18
N ALA A 82 0.37 6.46 6.20
CA ALA A 82 1.18 5.52 6.98
C ALA A 82 2.62 5.48 6.48
N ALA A 83 2.82 5.45 5.15
CA ALA A 83 4.15 5.43 4.57
C ALA A 83 4.93 6.71 4.89
N LYS A 84 4.28 7.87 4.77
CA LYS A 84 4.91 9.14 5.10
C LYS A 84 5.30 9.22 6.58
N ALA A 85 4.47 8.69 7.46
CA ALA A 85 4.77 8.67 8.90
C ALA A 85 5.98 7.79 9.21
N GLY A 86 6.26 6.79 8.37
CA GLY A 86 7.42 5.91 8.52
C GLY A 86 8.68 6.44 7.84
N MET A 87 8.65 7.65 7.30
CA MET A 87 9.79 8.27 6.64
C MET A 87 10.80 8.77 7.67
N ALA A 88 12.05 8.36 7.50
CA ALA A 88 13.11 8.75 8.42
C ALA A 88 13.61 10.19 8.16
#